data_482244d76058ec3d3a5318da4578381e
#
_entry.id   482244d76058ec3d3a5318da4578381e
#
_cell.length_a   1.000
_cell.length_b   1.000
_cell.length_c   1.000
_cell.angle_alpha   90.00
_cell.angle_beta   90.00
_cell.angle_gamma   90.00
#
_symmetry.space_group_name_H-M   'P 1'
#
loop_
_entity.id
_entity.type
_entity.pdbx_description
1 polymer ?
#
loop_
_entity_poly.entity_id
_entity_poly.type
_entity_poly.pdbx_seq_one_letter_code
_entity_poly.pdbx_strand_id
1 'polypeptide(L)'
;MKDNLSLVIPCYNEPDNIPLLIAELKILVSSLPFSLEVIIVDGASNDGTQKILQDEFQKLDQKHFKLILQKSKNGYGFDIIEGLKIASHKTLAWTHADMQTDINDVIRGFQLYKSYASNAKDMNFILKGNRSGRSYLDTIFTSGMQIFVLGLLRVSLNDINAQPKIFSQNFFKNHLESSGPNDFSLDLFILFQAKRLNYEIISFPVIFKNRLFGSAKGGGGSFKNKLRLIKRTFKYILKLRRDSLSTKFL
;
A
#
# COMPACT_ATOMS: atom_id res chain seq x y z
N MET A 1 -9.70 6.80 23.26
CA MET A 1 -8.31 6.87 22.76
C MET A 1 -8.28 7.80 21.55
N LYS A 2 -7.26 8.68 21.43
CA LYS A 2 -7.16 9.51 20.21
C LYS A 2 -6.89 8.58 19.03
N ASP A 3 -7.82 8.57 18.08
CA ASP A 3 -7.69 7.79 16.85
C ASP A 3 -6.71 8.50 15.93
N ASN A 4 -5.53 7.95 15.76
CA ASN A 4 -4.43 8.51 14.97
C ASN A 4 -4.03 7.52 13.87
N LEU A 5 -3.44 8.04 12.79
CA LEU A 5 -3.08 7.28 11.61
C LEU A 5 -1.60 7.46 11.26
N SER A 6 -0.88 6.38 11.03
CA SER A 6 0.42 6.40 10.34
C SER A 6 0.24 5.97 8.89
N LEU A 7 0.66 6.83 7.98
CA LEU A 7 0.59 6.62 6.54
C LEU A 7 1.99 6.43 5.97
N VAL A 8 2.24 5.28 5.38
CA VAL A 8 3.48 4.97 4.65
C VAL A 8 3.29 5.19 3.16
N ILE A 9 4.24 5.86 2.53
CA ILE A 9 4.25 6.15 1.10
C ILE A 9 5.61 5.73 0.51
N PRO A 10 5.71 4.55 -0.11
CA PRO A 10 6.90 4.17 -0.84
C PRO A 10 7.02 4.98 -2.12
N CYS A 11 8.21 5.46 -2.44
CA CYS A 11 8.49 6.13 -3.70
C CYS A 11 9.77 5.59 -4.35
N TYR A 12 9.81 5.65 -5.68
CA TYR A 12 11.00 5.30 -6.46
C TYR A 12 10.98 6.02 -7.80
N ASN A 13 11.88 6.96 -7.98
CA ASN A 13 12.00 7.77 -9.20
C ASN A 13 10.70 8.53 -9.53
N GLU A 14 10.31 9.44 -8.63
CA GLU A 14 9.09 10.27 -8.72
C GLU A 14 9.39 11.77 -8.50
N PRO A 15 10.39 12.36 -9.15
CA PRO A 15 10.86 13.73 -8.83
C PRO A 15 9.76 14.78 -9.03
N ASP A 16 8.91 14.62 -10.04
CA ASP A 16 7.85 15.60 -10.36
C ASP A 16 6.62 15.43 -9.47
N ASN A 17 6.35 14.22 -8.97
CA ASN A 17 5.19 13.95 -8.11
C ASN A 17 5.45 14.33 -6.65
N ILE A 18 6.68 14.21 -6.15
CA ILE A 18 7.02 14.44 -4.73
C ILE A 18 6.69 15.86 -4.24
N PRO A 19 7.01 16.95 -4.95
CA PRO A 19 6.65 18.29 -4.47
C PRO A 19 5.14 18.50 -4.33
N LEU A 20 4.36 17.98 -5.27
CA LEU A 20 2.89 18.06 -5.24
C LEU A 20 2.31 17.25 -4.09
N LEU A 21 2.79 16.02 -3.92
CA LEU A 21 2.38 15.14 -2.84
C LEU A 21 2.67 15.75 -1.47
N ILE A 22 3.86 16.31 -1.26
CA ILE A 22 4.23 16.96 0.00
C ILE A 22 3.36 18.19 0.26
N ALA A 23 3.04 18.98 -0.75
CA ALA A 23 2.16 20.13 -0.61
C ALA A 23 0.74 19.71 -0.12
N GLU A 24 0.15 18.68 -0.73
CA GLU A 24 -1.14 18.13 -0.29
C GLU A 24 -1.06 17.56 1.14
N LEU A 25 -0.02 16.81 1.47
CA LEU A 25 0.18 16.23 2.80
C LEU A 25 0.33 17.30 3.89
N LYS A 26 1.01 18.41 3.61
CA LYS A 26 1.11 19.54 4.55
C LYS A 26 -0.25 20.13 4.90
N ILE A 27 -1.10 20.34 3.89
CA ILE A 27 -2.47 20.82 4.09
C ILE A 27 -3.27 19.83 4.94
N LEU A 28 -3.20 18.54 4.64
CA LEU A 28 -3.91 17.51 5.39
C LEU A 28 -3.46 17.46 6.85
N VAL A 29 -2.16 17.39 7.10
CA VAL A 29 -1.62 17.31 8.47
C VAL A 29 -2.08 18.49 9.33
N SER A 30 -2.17 19.68 8.76
CA SER A 30 -2.58 20.89 9.48
C SER A 30 -4.10 21.02 9.68
N SER A 31 -4.91 20.38 8.84
CA SER A 31 -6.38 20.53 8.82
C SER A 31 -7.14 19.43 9.55
N LEU A 32 -6.50 18.29 9.83
CA LEU A 32 -7.19 17.13 10.40
C LEU A 32 -7.39 17.26 11.92
N PRO A 33 -8.55 16.81 12.46
CA PRO A 33 -8.84 16.83 13.89
C PRO A 33 -8.12 15.70 14.68
N PHE A 34 -7.28 14.91 14.02
CA PHE A 34 -6.51 13.80 14.59
C PHE A 34 -5.06 13.87 14.11
N SER A 35 -4.15 13.15 14.77
CA SER A 35 -2.75 13.12 14.36
C SER A 35 -2.56 12.21 13.15
N LEU A 36 -2.02 12.77 12.07
CA LEU A 36 -1.52 12.05 10.91
C LEU A 36 0.01 12.05 10.94
N GLU A 37 0.61 10.87 11.01
CA GLU A 37 2.03 10.64 10.81
C GLU A 37 2.26 10.18 9.37
N VAL A 38 3.11 10.86 8.63
CA VAL A 38 3.47 10.54 7.24
C VAL A 38 4.90 10.03 7.19
N ILE A 39 5.11 8.87 6.61
CA ILE A 39 6.41 8.22 6.48
C ILE A 39 6.66 7.98 5.00
N ILE A 40 7.54 8.77 4.40
CA ILE A 40 7.97 8.55 3.00
C ILE A 40 9.21 7.66 3.01
N VAL A 41 9.19 6.62 2.19
CA VAL A 41 10.31 5.68 2.05
C VAL A 41 10.76 5.69 0.60
N ASP A 42 11.95 6.26 0.36
CA ASP A 42 12.57 6.23 -0.96
C ASP A 42 13.36 4.94 -1.18
N GLY A 43 13.01 4.20 -2.21
CA GLY A 43 13.57 2.90 -2.58
C GLY A 43 14.89 2.99 -3.36
N ALA A 44 15.81 3.87 -2.98
CA ALA A 44 17.08 4.17 -3.63
C ALA A 44 16.89 4.76 -5.05
N SER A 45 16.15 5.86 -5.14
CA SER A 45 15.98 6.63 -6.38
C SER A 45 17.30 7.18 -6.89
N ASN A 46 17.43 7.27 -8.22
CA ASN A 46 18.65 7.71 -8.90
C ASN A 46 18.43 8.84 -9.93
N ASP A 47 17.29 9.52 -9.84
CA ASP A 47 16.87 10.58 -10.77
C ASP A 47 16.71 11.97 -10.12
N GLY A 48 17.25 12.16 -8.91
CA GLY A 48 17.14 13.40 -8.15
C GLY A 48 16.02 13.38 -7.08
N THR A 49 15.14 12.40 -7.07
CA THR A 49 14.04 12.27 -6.08
C THR A 49 14.55 12.36 -4.64
N GLN A 50 15.67 11.67 -4.30
CA GLN A 50 16.24 11.70 -2.94
C GLN A 50 16.65 13.11 -2.51
N LYS A 51 17.27 13.87 -3.42
CA LYS A 51 17.65 15.26 -3.12
C LYS A 51 16.43 16.12 -2.86
N ILE A 52 15.40 16.03 -3.70
CA ILE A 52 14.13 16.75 -3.52
C ILE A 52 13.51 16.41 -2.17
N LEU A 53 13.46 15.13 -1.80
CA LEU A 53 12.95 14.68 -0.51
C LEU A 53 13.75 15.27 0.65
N GLN A 54 15.07 15.25 0.60
CA GLN A 54 15.92 15.82 1.64
C GLN A 54 15.66 17.33 1.81
N ASP A 55 15.61 18.06 0.70
CA ASP A 55 15.41 19.52 0.70
C ASP A 55 14.01 19.90 1.23
N GLU A 56 12.98 19.13 0.88
CA GLU A 56 11.61 19.36 1.37
C GLU A 56 11.47 18.98 2.86
N PHE A 57 12.03 17.84 3.29
CA PHE A 57 11.89 17.36 4.66
C PHE A 57 12.60 18.25 5.70
N GLN A 58 13.62 19.02 5.31
CA GLN A 58 14.24 20.02 6.19
C GLN A 58 13.25 21.14 6.61
N LYS A 59 12.19 21.36 5.83
CA LYS A 59 11.17 22.39 6.03
C LYS A 59 9.91 21.86 6.74
N LEU A 60 9.86 20.54 7.03
CA LEU A 60 8.69 19.87 7.60
C LEU A 60 8.81 19.64 9.10
N ASP A 61 7.68 19.61 9.78
CA ASP A 61 7.60 19.24 11.19
C ASP A 61 7.89 17.74 11.37
N GLN A 62 9.04 17.42 11.95
CA GLN A 62 9.53 16.07 12.23
C GLN A 62 8.59 15.24 13.14
N LYS A 63 7.66 15.90 13.83
CA LYS A 63 6.63 15.24 14.63
C LYS A 63 5.63 14.50 13.75
N HIS A 64 5.35 15.05 12.57
CA HIS A 64 4.35 14.51 11.63
C HIS A 64 4.98 13.85 10.41
N PHE A 65 6.21 14.18 10.06
CA PHE A 65 6.86 13.71 8.84
C PHE A 65 8.16 12.98 9.14
N LYS A 66 8.28 11.76 8.61
CA LYS A 66 9.48 10.93 8.69
C LYS A 66 9.93 10.54 7.29
N LEU A 67 11.25 10.46 7.09
CA LEU A 67 11.87 10.09 5.81
C LEU A 67 12.84 8.93 6.02
N ILE A 68 12.71 7.91 5.19
CA ILE A 68 13.70 6.84 5.04
C ILE A 68 14.27 6.92 3.63
N LEU A 69 15.59 7.03 3.51
CA LEU A 69 16.30 6.94 2.24
C LEU A 69 17.07 5.62 2.19
N GLN A 70 16.62 4.70 1.34
CA GLN A 70 17.31 3.44 1.15
C GLN A 70 18.64 3.64 0.40
N LYS A 71 19.67 2.88 0.77
CA LYS A 71 20.98 2.89 0.09
C LYS A 71 21.00 2.00 -1.16
N SER A 72 20.10 1.02 -1.22
CA SER A 72 19.97 0.07 -2.32
C SER A 72 18.52 -0.27 -2.58
N LYS A 73 18.23 -0.65 -3.83
CA LYS A 73 16.87 -1.03 -4.25
C LYS A 73 16.53 -2.43 -3.74
N ASN A 74 15.72 -2.50 -2.70
CA ASN A 74 15.28 -3.75 -2.07
C ASN A 74 13.87 -4.18 -2.51
N GLY A 75 13.06 -3.23 -3.01
CA GLY A 75 11.76 -3.47 -3.61
C GLY A 75 10.60 -2.81 -2.87
N TYR A 76 9.50 -2.66 -3.57
CA TYR A 76 8.28 -1.97 -3.13
C TYR A 76 7.75 -2.46 -1.77
N GLY A 77 7.65 -3.78 -1.59
CA GLY A 77 7.16 -4.35 -0.33
C GLY A 77 8.14 -4.14 0.82
N PHE A 78 9.45 -4.21 0.54
CA PHE A 78 10.48 -3.89 1.52
C PHE A 78 10.35 -2.44 2.03
N ASP A 79 10.20 -1.49 1.12
CA ASP A 79 10.08 -0.06 1.46
C ASP A 79 8.84 0.18 2.33
N ILE A 80 7.70 -0.45 2.01
CA ILE A 80 6.49 -0.37 2.84
C ILE A 80 6.74 -0.95 4.23
N ILE A 81 7.33 -2.15 4.32
CA ILE A 81 7.58 -2.81 5.61
C ILE A 81 8.51 -1.97 6.49
N GLU A 82 9.58 -1.40 5.92
CA GLU A 82 10.49 -0.52 6.67
C GLU A 82 9.78 0.74 7.19
N GLY A 83 8.91 1.34 6.40
CA GLY A 83 8.07 2.45 6.85
C GLY A 83 7.09 2.04 7.97
N LEU A 84 6.44 0.89 7.84
CA LEU A 84 5.50 0.39 8.84
C LEU A 84 6.18 0.02 10.18
N LYS A 85 7.44 -0.41 10.16
CA LYS A 85 8.22 -0.71 11.38
C LYS A 85 8.44 0.52 12.27
N ILE A 86 8.63 1.69 11.68
CA ILE A 86 8.85 2.94 12.42
C ILE A 86 7.56 3.73 12.68
N ALA A 87 6.42 3.21 12.23
CA ALA A 87 5.11 3.82 12.44
C ALA A 87 4.70 3.76 13.91
N SER A 88 4.25 4.90 14.45
CA SER A 88 3.99 5.05 15.89
C SER A 88 2.51 4.85 16.28
N HIS A 89 1.58 4.90 15.33
CA HIS A 89 0.15 4.83 15.61
C HIS A 89 -0.42 3.41 15.49
N LYS A 90 -1.55 3.17 16.17
CA LYS A 90 -2.22 1.86 16.19
C LYS A 90 -2.93 1.51 14.88
N THR A 91 -3.31 2.51 14.10
CA THR A 91 -3.86 2.30 12.74
C THR A 91 -2.80 2.67 11.74
N LEU A 92 -2.54 1.76 10.82
CA LEU A 92 -1.53 1.86 9.78
C LEU A 92 -2.20 1.89 8.41
N ALA A 93 -1.61 2.66 7.51
CA ALA A 93 -2.01 2.67 6.11
C ALA A 93 -0.80 2.76 5.19
N TRP A 94 -0.99 2.38 3.93
CA TRP A 94 -0.09 2.79 2.86
C TRP A 94 -0.84 3.18 1.59
N THR A 95 -0.22 4.04 0.80
CA THR A 95 -0.66 4.43 -0.54
C THR A 95 0.55 4.66 -1.45
N HIS A 96 0.33 5.07 -2.71
CA HIS A 96 1.41 5.30 -3.67
C HIS A 96 1.79 6.79 -3.76
N ALA A 97 3.03 7.07 -4.20
CA ALA A 97 3.53 8.43 -4.44
C ALA A 97 3.18 8.98 -5.82
N ASP A 98 2.54 8.21 -6.69
CA ASP A 98 2.34 8.51 -8.12
C ASP A 98 1.12 9.37 -8.44
N MET A 99 0.42 9.87 -7.43
CA MET A 99 -0.76 10.73 -7.52
C MET A 99 -1.95 10.13 -8.32
N GLN A 100 -1.94 8.82 -8.62
CA GLN A 100 -3.06 8.16 -9.30
C GLN A 100 -4.24 7.89 -8.37
N THR A 101 -4.00 7.79 -7.08
CA THR A 101 -5.03 7.72 -6.03
C THR A 101 -5.00 9.02 -5.24
N ASP A 102 -6.16 9.61 -4.99
CA ASP A 102 -6.27 10.84 -4.22
C ASP A 102 -5.84 10.58 -2.76
N ILE A 103 -4.99 11.44 -2.23
CA ILE A 103 -4.53 11.29 -0.84
C ILE A 103 -5.70 11.43 0.17
N ASN A 104 -6.74 12.16 -0.20
CA ASN A 104 -7.96 12.25 0.61
C ASN A 104 -8.70 10.92 0.73
N ASP A 105 -8.49 9.97 -0.20
CA ASP A 105 -9.04 8.62 -0.09
C ASP A 105 -8.47 7.87 1.13
N VAL A 106 -7.23 8.17 1.53
CA VAL A 106 -6.64 7.64 2.78
C VAL A 106 -7.44 8.13 4.00
N ILE A 107 -7.77 9.42 4.02
CA ILE A 107 -8.52 10.04 5.14
C ILE A 107 -9.95 9.50 5.19
N ARG A 108 -10.62 9.43 4.03
CA ARG A 108 -11.95 8.86 3.89
C ARG A 108 -11.98 7.38 4.32
N GLY A 109 -10.98 6.62 3.89
CA GLY A 109 -10.80 5.23 4.31
C GLY A 109 -10.55 5.09 5.81
N PHE A 110 -9.75 5.97 6.41
CA PHE A 110 -9.50 5.96 7.85
C PHE A 110 -10.76 6.30 8.66
N GLN A 111 -11.57 7.24 8.21
CA GLN A 111 -12.86 7.55 8.85
C GLN A 111 -13.81 6.34 8.81
N LEU A 112 -13.86 5.67 7.68
CA LEU A 112 -14.64 4.43 7.52
C LEU A 112 -14.09 3.31 8.42
N TYR A 113 -12.76 3.13 8.45
CA TYR A 113 -12.10 2.17 9.34
C TYR A 113 -12.49 2.39 10.82
N LYS A 114 -12.48 3.63 11.28
CA LYS A 114 -12.91 3.98 12.64
C LYS A 114 -14.37 3.63 12.92
N SER A 115 -15.25 3.92 11.97
CA SER A 115 -16.69 3.59 12.10
C SER A 115 -16.88 2.07 12.27
N TYR A 116 -16.18 1.25 11.49
CA TYR A 116 -16.21 -0.21 11.68
C TYR A 116 -15.61 -0.63 13.02
N ALA A 117 -14.47 -0.06 13.40
CA ALA A 117 -13.79 -0.37 14.66
C ALA A 117 -14.64 -0.05 15.90
N SER A 118 -15.45 0.99 15.84
CA SER A 118 -16.34 1.39 16.95
C SER A 118 -17.51 0.41 17.14
N ASN A 119 -17.90 -0.31 16.09
CA ASN A 119 -19.05 -1.22 16.08
C ASN A 119 -18.62 -2.71 16.18
N ALA A 120 -17.35 -3.02 16.00
CA ALA A 120 -16.85 -4.39 16.02
C ALA A 120 -16.45 -4.81 17.44
N LYS A 121 -16.81 -6.05 17.81
CA LYS A 121 -16.31 -6.68 19.06
C LYS A 121 -14.82 -6.94 18.97
N ASP A 122 -14.32 -7.31 17.78
CA ASP A 122 -12.93 -7.61 17.48
C ASP A 122 -12.46 -6.80 16.26
N MET A 123 -11.20 -6.35 16.29
CA MET A 123 -10.56 -5.60 15.20
C MET A 123 -10.07 -6.53 14.06
N ASN A 124 -10.83 -7.58 13.74
CA ASN A 124 -10.45 -8.60 12.75
C ASN A 124 -10.91 -8.19 11.33
N PHE A 125 -10.53 -7.01 10.90
CA PHE A 125 -10.79 -6.54 9.54
C PHE A 125 -9.63 -5.68 9.01
N ILE A 126 -9.56 -5.60 7.70
CA ILE A 126 -8.73 -4.65 6.97
C ILE A 126 -9.61 -3.90 5.98
N LEU A 127 -9.25 -2.66 5.68
CA LEU A 127 -9.95 -1.84 4.71
C LEU A 127 -9.05 -1.52 3.53
N LYS A 128 -9.62 -1.54 2.31
CA LYS A 128 -8.87 -1.22 1.10
C LYS A 128 -9.70 -0.46 0.08
N GLY A 129 -9.02 0.29 -0.78
CA GLY A 129 -9.64 0.86 -1.97
C GLY A 129 -10.20 -0.21 -2.92
N ASN A 130 -11.16 0.19 -3.75
CA ASN A 130 -11.65 -0.54 -4.91
C ASN A 130 -11.73 0.45 -6.07
N ARG A 131 -10.88 0.26 -7.08
CA ARG A 131 -10.64 1.26 -8.13
C ARG A 131 -11.77 1.28 -9.16
N SER A 132 -12.27 2.49 -9.42
CA SER A 132 -13.13 2.82 -10.56
C SER A 132 -12.37 3.70 -11.57
N GLY A 133 -12.87 3.80 -12.81
CA GLY A 133 -12.26 4.64 -13.85
C GLY A 133 -11.06 4.02 -14.58
N ARG A 134 -10.80 2.72 -14.40
CA ARG A 134 -9.71 2.01 -15.09
C ARG A 134 -10.05 1.69 -16.55
N SER A 135 -8.99 1.54 -17.38
CA SER A 135 -9.15 1.05 -18.73
C SER A 135 -9.73 -0.37 -18.77
N TYR A 136 -10.44 -0.72 -19.84
CA TYR A 136 -11.01 -2.05 -20.04
C TYR A 136 -9.93 -3.16 -20.00
N LEU A 137 -8.78 -2.90 -20.62
CA LEU A 137 -7.65 -3.86 -20.63
C LEU A 137 -7.09 -4.09 -19.22
N ASP A 138 -6.92 -3.04 -18.41
CA ASP A 138 -6.43 -3.18 -17.04
C ASP A 138 -7.42 -3.95 -16.15
N THR A 139 -8.71 -3.80 -16.42
CA THR A 139 -9.77 -4.56 -15.77
C THR A 139 -9.70 -6.04 -16.11
N ILE A 140 -9.53 -6.41 -17.40
CA ILE A 140 -9.36 -7.81 -17.84
C ILE A 140 -8.13 -8.44 -17.19
N PHE A 141 -6.97 -7.76 -17.17
CA PHE A 141 -5.76 -8.28 -16.55
C PHE A 141 -5.95 -8.53 -15.04
N THR A 142 -6.63 -7.62 -14.38
CA THR A 142 -6.92 -7.77 -12.94
C THR A 142 -7.88 -8.92 -12.68
N SER A 143 -8.93 -9.07 -13.50
CA SER A 143 -9.90 -10.17 -13.39
C SER A 143 -9.24 -11.53 -13.66
N GLY A 144 -8.35 -11.62 -14.65
CA GLY A 144 -7.56 -12.82 -14.89
C GLY A 144 -6.73 -13.24 -13.68
N MET A 145 -6.06 -12.28 -13.03
CA MET A 145 -5.31 -12.54 -11.79
C MET A 145 -6.21 -13.03 -10.65
N GLN A 146 -7.40 -12.47 -10.50
CA GLN A 146 -8.38 -12.89 -9.48
C GLN A 146 -8.83 -14.34 -9.68
N ILE A 147 -9.05 -14.76 -10.94
CA ILE A 147 -9.39 -16.15 -11.27
C ILE A 147 -8.26 -17.11 -10.88
N PHE A 148 -7.00 -16.75 -11.15
CA PHE A 148 -5.86 -17.57 -10.72
C PHE A 148 -5.74 -17.64 -9.20
N VAL A 149 -5.95 -16.54 -8.49
CA VAL A 149 -5.96 -16.51 -7.02
C VAL A 149 -7.08 -17.41 -6.49
N LEU A 150 -8.29 -17.30 -7.03
CA LEU A 150 -9.42 -18.13 -6.63
C LEU A 150 -9.13 -19.63 -6.87
N GLY A 151 -8.66 -20.01 -8.05
CA GLY A 151 -8.39 -21.41 -8.41
C GLY A 151 -7.24 -22.03 -7.60
N LEU A 152 -6.17 -21.28 -7.36
CA LEU A 152 -4.96 -21.81 -6.74
C LEU A 152 -4.94 -21.64 -5.21
N LEU A 153 -5.40 -20.51 -4.69
CA LEU A 153 -5.39 -20.22 -3.24
C LEU A 153 -6.75 -20.47 -2.57
N ARG A 154 -7.80 -20.73 -3.35
CA ARG A 154 -9.19 -20.94 -2.86
C ARG A 154 -9.73 -19.76 -2.04
N VAL A 155 -9.28 -18.55 -2.36
CA VAL A 155 -9.76 -17.31 -1.76
C VAL A 155 -10.25 -16.35 -2.85
N SER A 156 -11.41 -15.73 -2.62
CA SER A 156 -11.93 -14.68 -3.50
C SER A 156 -11.36 -13.33 -3.06
N LEU A 157 -10.60 -12.68 -3.94
CA LEU A 157 -10.00 -11.37 -3.70
C LEU A 157 -10.31 -10.45 -4.88
N ASN A 158 -10.79 -9.25 -4.60
CA ASN A 158 -11.09 -8.24 -5.61
C ASN A 158 -10.04 -7.13 -5.59
N ASP A 159 -9.70 -6.62 -6.77
CA ASP A 159 -8.80 -5.47 -6.97
C ASP A 159 -7.59 -5.45 -6.00
N ILE A 160 -6.76 -6.47 -6.10
CA ILE A 160 -5.67 -6.80 -5.16
C ILE A 160 -4.72 -5.60 -4.95
N ASN A 161 -4.39 -4.87 -6.02
CA ASN A 161 -3.41 -3.78 -6.00
C ASN A 161 -4.04 -2.41 -5.74
N ALA A 162 -5.32 -2.35 -5.32
CA ALA A 162 -5.96 -1.07 -5.03
C ALA A 162 -5.46 -0.47 -3.71
N GLN A 163 -5.27 0.83 -3.71
CA GLN A 163 -4.88 1.63 -2.55
C GLN A 163 -6.01 2.60 -2.17
N PRO A 164 -6.00 3.10 -0.91
CA PRO A 164 -5.14 2.76 0.22
C PRO A 164 -5.45 1.38 0.81
N LYS A 165 -4.51 0.84 1.61
CA LYS A 165 -4.78 -0.28 2.52
C LYS A 165 -4.63 0.21 3.95
N ILE A 166 -5.61 -0.13 4.81
CA ILE A 166 -5.70 0.35 6.20
C ILE A 166 -5.98 -0.84 7.11
N PHE A 167 -5.20 -0.98 8.18
CA PHE A 167 -5.27 -2.11 9.11
C PHE A 167 -4.65 -1.75 10.46
N SER A 168 -4.79 -2.63 11.44
CA SER A 168 -4.22 -2.42 12.77
C SER A 168 -2.70 -2.70 12.82
N GLN A 169 -1.99 -1.99 13.69
CA GLN A 169 -0.58 -2.26 13.99
C GLN A 169 -0.38 -3.71 14.50
N ASN A 170 -1.36 -4.24 15.21
CA ASN A 170 -1.33 -5.62 15.70
C ASN A 170 -1.33 -6.63 14.54
N PHE A 171 -2.16 -6.39 13.51
CA PHE A 171 -2.14 -7.22 12.31
C PHE A 171 -0.78 -7.14 11.59
N PHE A 172 -0.18 -5.96 11.49
CA PHE A 172 1.15 -5.79 10.91
C PHE A 172 2.20 -6.62 11.66
N LYS A 173 2.33 -6.41 12.96
CA LYS A 173 3.36 -7.06 13.80
C LYS A 173 3.26 -8.57 13.77
N ASN A 174 2.06 -9.10 13.85
CA ASN A 174 1.86 -10.54 13.95
C ASN A 174 1.90 -11.27 12.60
N HIS A 175 1.61 -10.59 11.48
CA HIS A 175 1.34 -11.29 10.22
C HIS A 175 2.08 -10.75 9.00
N LEU A 176 2.67 -9.56 9.06
CA LEU A 176 3.34 -8.96 7.90
C LEU A 176 4.83 -8.66 8.14
N GLU A 177 5.19 -8.21 9.32
CA GLU A 177 6.51 -7.63 9.61
C GLU A 177 7.68 -8.57 9.26
N SER A 178 7.58 -9.83 9.64
CA SER A 178 8.63 -10.83 9.44
C SER A 178 8.45 -11.68 8.18
N SER A 179 7.26 -11.69 7.57
CA SER A 179 6.88 -12.63 6.51
C SER A 179 6.45 -11.99 5.20
N GLY A 180 6.28 -10.67 5.19
CA GLY A 180 5.86 -9.94 3.99
C GLY A 180 6.92 -10.00 2.88
N PRO A 181 6.51 -10.18 1.61
CA PRO A 181 7.44 -10.19 0.48
C PRO A 181 7.97 -8.79 0.18
N ASN A 182 9.21 -8.70 -0.30
CA ASN A 182 9.88 -7.44 -0.58
C ASN A 182 9.40 -6.74 -1.87
N ASP A 183 8.57 -7.38 -2.67
CA ASP A 183 8.13 -6.84 -3.96
C ASP A 183 6.62 -6.51 -4.01
N PHE A 184 6.07 -6.25 -5.19
CA PHE A 184 4.65 -5.96 -5.40
C PHE A 184 3.70 -7.11 -5.01
N SER A 185 4.22 -8.27 -4.63
CA SER A 185 3.41 -9.37 -4.11
C SER A 185 2.88 -9.07 -2.69
N LEU A 186 3.39 -8.03 -2.02
CA LEU A 186 2.89 -7.61 -0.70
C LEU A 186 1.39 -7.30 -0.72
N ASP A 187 0.89 -6.69 -1.81
CA ASP A 187 -0.53 -6.40 -1.97
C ASP A 187 -1.41 -7.66 -1.99
N LEU A 188 -0.94 -8.72 -2.64
CA LEU A 188 -1.62 -10.02 -2.60
C LEU A 188 -1.45 -10.68 -1.22
N PHE A 189 -0.25 -10.62 -0.65
CA PHE A 189 0.07 -11.29 0.59
C PHE A 189 -0.79 -10.80 1.76
N ILE A 190 -0.95 -9.50 1.94
CA ILE A 190 -1.80 -8.95 3.01
C ILE A 190 -3.25 -9.43 2.90
N LEU A 191 -3.84 -9.43 1.69
CA LEU A 191 -5.21 -9.85 1.48
C LEU A 191 -5.37 -11.38 1.68
N PHE A 192 -4.38 -12.15 1.24
CA PHE A 192 -4.35 -13.59 1.46
C PHE A 192 -4.25 -13.92 2.95
N GLN A 193 -3.34 -13.27 3.70
CA GLN A 193 -3.22 -13.46 5.14
C GLN A 193 -4.51 -13.07 5.88
N ALA A 194 -5.12 -11.94 5.52
CA ALA A 194 -6.39 -11.53 6.10
C ALA A 194 -7.46 -12.61 5.92
N LYS A 195 -7.65 -13.13 4.71
CA LYS A 195 -8.64 -14.20 4.45
C LYS A 195 -8.32 -15.50 5.19
N ARG A 196 -7.05 -15.89 5.24
CA ARG A 196 -6.61 -17.09 5.94
C ARG A 196 -6.85 -17.02 7.45
N LEU A 197 -6.76 -15.83 8.02
CA LEU A 197 -6.97 -15.55 9.44
C LEU A 197 -8.42 -15.17 9.76
N ASN A 198 -9.36 -15.35 8.82
CA ASN A 198 -10.76 -14.98 8.94
C ASN A 198 -10.99 -13.47 9.22
N TYR A 199 -10.07 -12.61 8.78
CA TYR A 199 -10.31 -11.17 8.78
C TYR A 199 -11.28 -10.80 7.66
N GLU A 200 -12.17 -9.88 7.94
CA GLU A 200 -13.03 -9.27 6.93
C GLU A 200 -12.22 -8.30 6.06
N ILE A 201 -12.42 -8.34 4.73
CA ILE A 201 -11.84 -7.37 3.80
C ILE A 201 -12.95 -6.42 3.35
N ILE A 202 -12.92 -5.23 3.90
CA ILE A 202 -13.87 -4.16 3.59
C ILE A 202 -13.30 -3.33 2.45
N SER A 203 -14.09 -3.12 1.39
CA SER A 203 -13.67 -2.32 0.23
C SER A 203 -14.53 -1.07 0.10
N PHE A 204 -13.91 0.05 -0.29
CA PHE A 204 -14.62 1.29 -0.59
C PHE A 204 -14.16 1.88 -1.94
N PRO A 205 -15.04 2.58 -2.67
CA PRO A 205 -14.71 3.07 -4.01
C PRO A 205 -13.66 4.19 -3.95
N VAL A 206 -12.65 4.09 -4.81
CA VAL A 206 -11.62 5.11 -5.06
C VAL A 206 -11.52 5.38 -6.55
N ILE A 207 -11.29 6.64 -6.93
CA ILE A 207 -11.09 7.01 -8.33
C ILE A 207 -9.62 6.83 -8.67
N PHE A 208 -9.35 5.99 -9.68
CA PHE A 208 -8.00 5.79 -10.18
C PHE A 208 -7.73 6.72 -11.35
N LYS A 209 -6.97 7.78 -11.09
CA LYS A 209 -6.65 8.84 -12.05
C LYS A 209 -5.57 8.39 -13.04
N ASN A 210 -5.50 9.04 -14.19
CA ASN A 210 -4.34 8.89 -15.05
C ASN A 210 -3.11 9.48 -14.36
N ARG A 211 -1.95 8.85 -14.59
CA ARG A 211 -0.69 9.33 -14.06
C ARG A 211 -0.35 10.69 -14.69
N LEU A 212 0.05 11.67 -13.86
CA LEU A 212 0.42 13.01 -14.32
C LEU A 212 1.85 13.02 -14.86
N PHE A 213 2.79 12.40 -14.16
CA PHE A 213 4.21 12.44 -14.50
C PHE A 213 4.84 11.03 -14.43
N GLY A 214 5.94 10.87 -15.17
CA GLY A 214 6.74 9.66 -15.15
C GLY A 214 6.08 8.44 -15.80
N SER A 215 6.67 7.27 -15.61
CA SER A 215 6.18 5.98 -16.13
C SER A 215 5.96 4.98 -15.01
N ALA A 216 4.91 4.14 -15.15
CA ALA A 216 4.62 3.12 -14.16
C ALA A 216 5.79 2.11 -14.02
N LYS A 217 6.32 1.97 -12.81
CA LYS A 217 7.49 1.10 -12.51
C LYS A 217 7.08 -0.36 -12.23
N GLY A 218 5.83 -0.60 -11.85
CA GLY A 218 5.34 -1.91 -11.38
C GLY A 218 4.70 -2.82 -12.43
N GLY A 219 4.43 -2.34 -13.64
CA GLY A 219 3.75 -3.16 -14.67
C GLY A 219 2.89 -2.36 -15.64
N GLY A 220 2.79 -1.05 -15.46
CA GLY A 220 2.20 -0.14 -16.44
C GLY A 220 3.12 0.06 -17.66
N GLY A 221 2.59 0.58 -18.74
CA GLY A 221 3.34 0.87 -19.97
C GLY A 221 3.34 -0.32 -20.93
N SER A 222 4.50 -0.88 -21.28
CA SER A 222 4.61 -1.88 -22.35
C SER A 222 4.00 -3.23 -21.98
N PHE A 223 3.50 -3.95 -23.00
CA PHE A 223 2.99 -5.32 -22.88
C PHE A 223 4.01 -6.28 -22.22
N LYS A 224 5.29 -6.09 -22.51
CA LYS A 224 6.40 -6.87 -21.90
C LYS A 224 6.48 -6.67 -20.38
N ASN A 225 6.24 -5.47 -19.90
CA ASN A 225 6.23 -5.18 -18.46
C ASN A 225 5.01 -5.79 -17.77
N LYS A 226 3.84 -5.75 -18.42
CA LYS A 226 2.61 -6.43 -17.94
C LYS A 226 2.83 -7.94 -17.82
N LEU A 227 3.41 -8.58 -18.84
CA LEU A 227 3.74 -10.01 -18.83
C LEU A 227 4.74 -10.38 -17.72
N ARG A 228 5.75 -9.55 -17.49
CA ARG A 228 6.73 -9.75 -16.40
C ARG A 228 6.05 -9.69 -15.04
N LEU A 229 5.16 -8.75 -14.84
CA LEU A 229 4.37 -8.64 -13.59
C LEU A 229 3.49 -9.89 -13.40
N ILE A 230 2.75 -10.32 -14.43
CA ILE A 230 1.89 -11.52 -14.38
C ILE A 230 2.71 -12.75 -14.02
N LYS A 231 3.86 -12.97 -14.68
CA LYS A 231 4.73 -14.12 -14.40
C LYS A 231 5.26 -14.12 -12.97
N ARG A 232 5.64 -12.95 -12.45
CA ARG A 232 6.10 -12.80 -11.06
C ARG A 232 4.97 -13.10 -10.07
N THR A 233 3.80 -12.51 -10.27
CA THR A 233 2.63 -12.73 -9.41
C THR A 233 2.20 -14.19 -9.43
N PHE A 234 2.19 -14.83 -10.60
CA PHE A 234 1.86 -16.25 -10.72
C PHE A 234 2.85 -17.13 -9.94
N LYS A 235 4.16 -16.89 -10.09
CA LYS A 235 5.19 -17.60 -9.29
C LYS A 235 4.96 -17.43 -7.78
N TYR A 236 4.56 -16.23 -7.37
CA TYR A 236 4.30 -15.96 -5.97
C TYR A 236 3.02 -16.67 -5.47
N ILE A 237 1.97 -16.72 -6.28
CA ILE A 237 0.75 -17.50 -5.96
C ILE A 237 1.08 -18.98 -5.75
N LEU A 238 1.90 -19.58 -6.62
CA LEU A 238 2.35 -20.97 -6.46
C LEU A 238 3.17 -21.16 -5.19
N LYS A 239 4.04 -20.20 -4.85
CA LYS A 239 4.78 -20.21 -3.58
C LYS A 239 3.82 -20.19 -2.40
N LEU A 240 2.88 -19.24 -2.34
CA LEU A 240 1.87 -19.13 -1.28
C LEU A 240 1.06 -20.42 -1.11
N ARG A 241 0.64 -21.05 -2.22
CA ARG A 241 -0.06 -22.34 -2.19
C ARG A 241 0.79 -23.42 -1.54
N ARG A 242 2.05 -23.57 -1.96
CA ARG A 242 2.97 -24.56 -1.40
C ARG A 242 3.19 -24.32 0.08
N ASP A 243 3.45 -23.08 0.46
CA ASP A 243 3.74 -22.69 1.83
C ASP A 243 2.49 -22.86 2.74
N SER A 244 1.28 -22.63 2.22
CA SER A 244 0.04 -22.89 2.93
C SER A 244 -0.28 -24.36 3.15
N LEU A 245 0.23 -25.25 2.28
CA LEU A 245 0.08 -26.71 2.41
C LEU A 245 1.15 -27.32 3.35
N SER A 246 2.27 -26.66 3.54
CA SER A 246 3.43 -27.19 4.28
C SER A 246 3.45 -26.83 5.77
N THR A 247 2.36 -26.38 6.37
CA THR A 247 2.24 -25.95 7.79
C THR A 247 3.26 -24.90 8.25
N LYS A 248 4.03 -24.31 7.35
CA LYS A 248 5.05 -23.27 7.67
C LYS A 248 4.48 -21.90 8.07
N PHE A 249 3.16 -21.80 8.18
CA PHE A 249 2.44 -20.59 8.55
C PHE A 249 1.59 -20.73 9.82
N LEU A 250 1.89 -21.74 10.66
CA LEU A 250 1.34 -21.86 12.02
C LEU A 250 2.18 -21.05 12.99
#